data_a9e399f99c1f11fa70128fff02dab783
#
_entry.id   a9e399f99c1f11fa70128fff02dab783
#
_cell.length_a   1.000
_cell.length_b   1.000
_cell.length_c   1.000
_cell.angle_alpha   90.00
_cell.angle_beta   90.00
_cell.angle_gamma   90.00
#
_symmetry.space_group_name_H-M   'P 1'
#
loop_
_entity.id
_entity.type
_entity.pdbx_description
1 polymer ?
#
loop_
_entity_poly.entity_id
_entity_poly.type
_entity_poly.pdbx_seq_one_letter_code
_entity_poly.pdbx_strand_id
1 'polypeptide(L)'
;GQASAVNFRVKGELEHVPFEKPGKGEFHISAQVHDVNYQFVPGYLLGPGEKPWPPLTRLSGELVFDRNSMQVRKAKGFLGHTAIVVDEAQAGVADWNLTEVEVNAKAHGALGDMLNLVQGSALSALTAHALDSSKATGNAKLSLRLHLPTMHMERSKVQGEVALAGNTLQLMPDVPTLSQLRGNVQFSETGFQLSGVQAKALGGDVRIEGGMKPAADAATPPVQVRVDGVATAQGLRDAKEMSELAALGKHLQGQARYGLQIKVLHSVPEISLQSDLQGMAVMLPAPLGKAADSSLALRVNRTVPAVAKPLTDQFGVQWG
;
A
#
# COMPACT_ATOMS: atom_id res chain seq x y z
N GLY A 1 12.12 -24.26 -16.06
CA GLY A 1 13.10 -23.20 -16.43
C GLY A 1 14.19 -23.74 -17.34
N GLN A 2 14.76 -22.88 -18.10
CA GLN A 2 15.87 -23.17 -19.01
C GLN A 2 17.04 -22.24 -18.73
N ALA A 3 18.27 -22.71 -18.95
CA ALA A 3 19.46 -21.89 -18.91
C ALA A 3 20.18 -21.97 -20.27
N SER A 4 20.69 -20.83 -20.74
CA SER A 4 21.45 -20.71 -21.97
C SER A 4 22.65 -19.79 -21.76
N ALA A 5 23.55 -19.76 -22.69
CA ALA A 5 24.77 -18.93 -22.66
C ALA A 5 25.52 -19.08 -21.32
N VAL A 6 25.65 -20.33 -20.86
CA VAL A 6 26.33 -20.61 -19.59
C VAL A 6 27.84 -20.45 -19.80
N ASN A 7 28.43 -19.53 -19.03
CA ASN A 7 29.87 -19.32 -19.01
C ASN A 7 30.34 -19.61 -17.59
N PHE A 8 31.41 -20.35 -17.46
CA PHE A 8 32.05 -20.56 -16.17
C PHE A 8 33.54 -20.38 -16.28
N ARG A 9 34.13 -19.82 -15.26
CA ARG A 9 35.58 -19.66 -15.10
C ARG A 9 35.93 -20.01 -13.67
N VAL A 10 36.69 -21.07 -13.52
CA VAL A 10 37.24 -21.52 -12.24
C VAL A 10 38.74 -21.66 -12.41
N LYS A 11 39.52 -20.95 -11.60
CA LYS A 11 41.00 -20.95 -11.67
C LYS A 11 41.56 -20.84 -10.26
N GLY A 12 42.43 -21.73 -9.88
CA GLY A 12 43.06 -21.80 -8.57
C GLY A 12 42.96 -23.20 -7.95
N GLU A 13 43.32 -23.31 -6.69
CA GLU A 13 43.26 -24.56 -5.95
C GLU A 13 41.81 -24.85 -5.52
N LEU A 14 41.22 -25.96 -5.98
CA LEU A 14 39.81 -26.28 -5.80
C LEU A 14 39.38 -26.38 -4.34
N GLU A 15 40.32 -26.67 -3.42
CA GLU A 15 40.06 -26.70 -1.98
C GLU A 15 39.64 -25.34 -1.41
N HIS A 16 39.95 -24.25 -2.12
CA HIS A 16 39.65 -22.88 -1.71
C HIS A 16 38.43 -22.28 -2.40
N VAL A 17 37.67 -23.05 -3.19
CA VAL A 17 36.44 -22.59 -3.83
C VAL A 17 35.41 -22.23 -2.75
N PRO A 18 34.74 -21.06 -2.86
CA PRO A 18 34.64 -20.13 -3.98
C PRO A 18 35.68 -18.99 -4.05
N PHE A 19 36.84 -19.11 -3.44
CA PHE A 19 37.92 -18.11 -3.44
C PHE A 19 37.49 -16.76 -2.87
N GLU A 20 37.02 -16.71 -1.66
CA GLU A 20 36.49 -15.51 -0.99
C GLU A 20 37.46 -14.31 -1.04
N LYS A 21 38.76 -14.58 -0.94
CA LYS A 21 39.80 -13.55 -0.94
C LYS A 21 40.33 -13.26 -2.35
N PRO A 22 40.41 -11.98 -2.77
CA PRO A 22 41.04 -11.60 -4.03
C PRO A 22 42.50 -12.15 -4.14
N GLY A 23 42.88 -12.61 -5.33
CA GLY A 23 44.23 -13.11 -5.60
C GLY A 23 44.49 -14.58 -5.28
N LYS A 24 43.53 -15.29 -4.66
CA LYS A 24 43.64 -16.74 -4.39
C LYS A 24 43.11 -17.62 -5.51
N GLY A 25 42.24 -17.07 -6.37
CA GLY A 25 41.65 -17.77 -7.51
C GLY A 25 40.50 -16.96 -8.13
N GLU A 26 39.89 -17.54 -9.16
CA GLU A 26 38.73 -17.01 -9.86
C GLU A 26 37.59 -18.04 -9.77
N PHE A 27 36.42 -17.61 -9.37
CA PHE A 27 35.16 -18.36 -9.47
C PHE A 27 34.11 -17.45 -10.02
N HIS A 28 33.74 -17.66 -11.28
CA HIS A 28 32.71 -16.87 -11.95
C HIS A 28 31.84 -17.78 -12.80
N ILE A 29 30.53 -17.74 -12.57
CA ILE A 29 29.54 -18.45 -13.36
C ILE A 29 28.49 -17.43 -13.78
N SER A 30 28.15 -17.37 -15.07
CA SER A 30 27.03 -16.59 -15.56
C SER A 30 26.16 -17.40 -16.49
N ALA A 31 24.86 -17.18 -16.47
CA ALA A 31 23.88 -17.84 -17.32
C ALA A 31 22.73 -16.91 -17.64
N GLN A 32 22.20 -17.00 -18.84
CA GLN A 32 20.89 -16.45 -19.17
C GLN A 32 19.84 -17.49 -18.76
N VAL A 33 18.90 -17.08 -17.91
CA VAL A 33 17.82 -17.95 -17.45
C VAL A 33 16.50 -17.51 -18.07
N HIS A 34 15.65 -18.48 -18.40
CA HIS A 34 14.36 -18.27 -19.02
C HIS A 34 13.31 -19.16 -18.37
N ASP A 35 12.11 -18.62 -18.21
CA ASP A 35 10.93 -19.32 -17.68
C ASP A 35 11.18 -20.00 -16.33
N VAL A 36 11.85 -19.28 -15.42
CA VAL A 36 12.14 -19.76 -14.07
C VAL A 36 11.04 -19.33 -13.11
N ASN A 37 10.58 -20.26 -12.26
CA ASN A 37 9.75 -19.92 -11.11
C ASN A 37 10.64 -19.86 -9.87
N TYR A 38 10.55 -18.76 -9.14
CA TYR A 38 11.36 -18.51 -7.94
C TYR A 38 10.49 -18.14 -6.75
N GLN A 39 10.67 -18.84 -5.66
CA GLN A 39 9.98 -18.57 -4.40
C GLN A 39 10.99 -18.14 -3.35
N PHE A 40 10.84 -16.90 -2.84
CA PHE A 40 11.75 -16.30 -1.88
C PHE A 40 11.79 -17.05 -0.55
N VAL A 41 10.61 -17.43 -0.05
CA VAL A 41 10.45 -18.19 1.19
C VAL A 41 9.77 -19.51 0.83
N PRO A 42 10.52 -20.62 0.82
CA PRO A 42 9.94 -21.94 0.58
C PRO A 42 8.86 -22.29 1.61
N GLY A 43 7.82 -22.98 1.18
CA GLY A 43 6.66 -23.28 2.03
C GLY A 43 7.00 -24.10 3.30
N TYR A 44 8.08 -24.88 3.28
CA TYR A 44 8.53 -25.64 4.46
C TYR A 44 9.15 -24.77 5.57
N LEU A 45 9.45 -23.49 5.28
CA LEU A 45 9.95 -22.52 6.28
C LEU A 45 8.82 -21.70 6.91
N LEU A 46 7.58 -21.85 6.41
CA LEU A 46 6.42 -21.14 6.96
C LEU A 46 5.91 -21.82 8.22
N GLY A 47 5.60 -21.03 9.23
CA GLY A 47 4.95 -21.49 10.44
C GLY A 47 3.47 -21.85 10.21
N PRO A 48 2.82 -22.56 11.15
CA PRO A 48 1.40 -22.89 11.07
C PRO A 48 0.54 -21.62 10.95
N GLY A 49 -0.24 -21.51 9.87
CA GLY A 49 -1.12 -20.37 9.63
C GLY A 49 -0.47 -19.16 8.97
N GLU A 50 0.84 -19.18 8.71
CA GLU A 50 1.50 -18.14 7.94
C GLU A 50 1.14 -18.23 6.45
N LYS A 51 0.83 -17.06 5.87
CA LYS A 51 0.55 -16.97 4.44
C LYS A 51 1.86 -17.01 3.64
N PRO A 52 1.87 -17.63 2.44
CA PRO A 52 3.08 -17.70 1.61
C PRO A 52 3.47 -16.31 1.09
N TRP A 53 4.75 -16.14 0.82
CA TRP A 53 5.24 -15.01 0.04
C TRP A 53 4.90 -15.23 -1.44
N PRO A 54 4.56 -14.15 -2.19
CA PRO A 54 4.26 -14.29 -3.61
C PRO A 54 5.49 -14.74 -4.40
N PRO A 55 5.38 -15.80 -5.21
CA PRO A 55 6.50 -16.24 -6.04
C PRO A 55 6.71 -15.28 -7.23
N LEU A 56 7.90 -15.31 -7.82
CA LEU A 56 8.14 -14.81 -9.17
C LEU A 56 7.96 -15.94 -10.16
N THR A 57 7.21 -15.69 -11.23
CA THR A 57 6.92 -16.70 -12.25
C THR A 57 7.37 -16.23 -13.63
N ARG A 58 7.69 -17.21 -14.49
CA ARG A 58 8.19 -16.96 -15.84
C ARG A 58 9.35 -15.95 -15.87
N LEU A 59 10.24 -16.03 -14.88
CA LEU A 59 11.36 -15.14 -14.73
C LEU A 59 12.39 -15.40 -15.83
N SER A 60 12.85 -14.32 -16.46
CA SER A 60 13.98 -14.34 -17.40
C SER A 60 14.95 -13.26 -17.00
N GLY A 61 16.26 -13.55 -17.09
CA GLY A 61 17.29 -12.59 -16.69
C GLY A 61 18.67 -13.23 -16.73
N GLU A 62 19.65 -12.52 -16.25
CA GLU A 62 21.02 -12.99 -16.10
C GLU A 62 21.29 -13.37 -14.66
N LEU A 63 21.74 -14.61 -14.43
CA LEU A 63 22.20 -15.11 -13.14
C LEU A 63 23.73 -15.11 -13.12
N VAL A 64 24.34 -14.48 -12.13
CA VAL A 64 25.77 -14.38 -11.96
C VAL A 64 26.17 -14.81 -10.56
N PHE A 65 27.11 -15.74 -10.50
CA PHE A 65 27.87 -16.07 -9.29
C PHE A 65 29.29 -15.55 -9.46
N ASP A 66 29.75 -14.77 -8.53
CA ASP A 66 31.12 -14.28 -8.49
C ASP A 66 31.69 -14.48 -7.09
N ARG A 67 32.63 -15.40 -6.98
CA ARG A 67 33.18 -15.85 -5.68
C ARG A 67 32.05 -16.16 -4.69
N ASN A 68 32.01 -15.46 -3.57
CA ASN A 68 31.03 -15.66 -2.50
C ASN A 68 29.77 -14.78 -2.66
N SER A 69 29.45 -14.38 -3.88
CA SER A 69 28.27 -13.55 -4.18
C SER A 69 27.39 -14.16 -5.26
N MET A 70 26.13 -13.78 -5.26
CA MET A 70 25.16 -14.09 -6.31
C MET A 70 24.40 -12.83 -6.70
N GLN A 71 24.14 -12.69 -8.00
CA GLN A 71 23.35 -11.59 -8.53
C GLN A 71 22.39 -12.11 -9.62
N VAL A 72 21.17 -11.59 -9.57
CA VAL A 72 20.21 -11.68 -10.66
C VAL A 72 20.09 -10.29 -11.26
N ARG A 73 20.32 -10.17 -12.55
CA ARG A 73 20.36 -8.89 -13.27
C ARG A 73 19.33 -8.87 -14.38
N LYS A 74 18.78 -7.69 -14.64
CA LYS A 74 17.83 -7.45 -15.74
C LYS A 74 16.69 -8.46 -15.77
N ALA A 75 16.24 -8.88 -14.59
CA ALA A 75 15.19 -9.85 -14.46
C ALA A 75 13.84 -9.25 -14.87
N LYS A 76 13.05 -10.03 -15.59
CA LYS A 76 11.67 -9.72 -16.01
C LYS A 76 10.82 -10.96 -15.77
N GLY A 77 9.54 -10.76 -15.49
CA GLY A 77 8.64 -11.88 -15.23
C GLY A 77 7.29 -11.40 -14.72
N PHE A 78 6.67 -12.20 -13.88
CA PHE A 78 5.37 -11.89 -13.29
C PHE A 78 5.41 -12.14 -11.77
N LEU A 79 4.59 -11.41 -11.05
CA LEU A 79 4.47 -11.53 -9.61
C LEU A 79 3.30 -12.44 -9.26
N GLY A 80 3.58 -13.53 -8.60
CA GLY A 80 2.59 -14.55 -8.29
C GLY A 80 2.02 -15.20 -9.55
N HIS A 81 0.76 -15.60 -9.46
CA HIS A 81 -0.04 -16.10 -10.59
C HIS A 81 -0.95 -14.99 -11.15
N THR A 82 -0.51 -13.74 -11.06
CA THR A 82 -1.26 -12.55 -11.48
C THR A 82 -0.77 -12.03 -12.83
N ALA A 83 -1.45 -11.03 -13.37
CA ALA A 83 -1.00 -10.29 -14.55
C ALA A 83 -0.05 -9.12 -14.22
N ILE A 84 0.46 -9.04 -12.99
CA ILE A 84 1.44 -8.01 -12.60
C ILE A 84 2.78 -8.35 -13.26
N VAL A 85 3.20 -7.47 -14.15
CA VAL A 85 4.46 -7.60 -14.91
C VAL A 85 5.59 -6.97 -14.11
N VAL A 86 6.66 -7.71 -13.90
CA VAL A 86 7.94 -7.19 -13.43
C VAL A 86 8.73 -6.71 -14.64
N ASP A 87 8.84 -5.39 -14.80
CA ASP A 87 9.50 -4.76 -15.95
C ASP A 87 11.02 -4.89 -15.87
N GLU A 88 11.53 -4.73 -14.65
CA GLU A 88 12.95 -4.82 -14.33
C GLU A 88 13.10 -5.20 -12.85
N ALA A 89 13.92 -6.19 -12.59
CA ALA A 89 14.36 -6.51 -11.25
C ALA A 89 15.85 -6.82 -11.20
N GLN A 90 16.45 -6.49 -10.07
CA GLN A 90 17.80 -6.88 -9.70
C GLN A 90 17.73 -7.42 -8.28
N ALA A 91 18.38 -8.53 -8.04
CA ALA A 91 18.50 -9.11 -6.72
C ALA A 91 19.91 -9.64 -6.50
N GLY A 92 20.35 -9.70 -5.27
CA GLY A 92 21.66 -10.24 -4.99
C GLY A 92 21.93 -10.50 -3.53
N VAL A 93 22.88 -11.39 -3.33
CA VAL A 93 23.57 -11.65 -2.07
C VAL A 93 25.01 -11.24 -2.28
N ALA A 94 25.44 -10.17 -1.61
CA ALA A 94 26.78 -9.64 -1.76
C ALA A 94 27.85 -10.58 -1.19
N ASP A 95 27.51 -11.25 -0.09
CA ASP A 95 28.35 -12.23 0.60
C ASP A 95 27.45 -13.29 1.24
N TRP A 96 27.62 -14.55 0.84
CA TRP A 96 26.86 -15.67 1.42
C TRP A 96 27.07 -15.86 2.93
N ASN A 97 28.19 -15.38 3.46
CA ASN A 97 28.43 -15.44 4.90
C ASN A 97 27.55 -14.48 5.69
N LEU A 98 27.12 -13.37 5.05
CA LEU A 98 26.21 -12.37 5.66
C LEU A 98 24.76 -12.75 5.48
N THR A 99 24.44 -13.57 4.47
CA THR A 99 23.07 -14.01 4.15
C THR A 99 22.04 -12.87 4.01
N GLU A 100 22.49 -11.72 3.47
CA GLU A 100 21.66 -10.55 3.22
C GLU A 100 21.26 -10.50 1.75
N VAL A 101 19.95 -10.41 1.49
CA VAL A 101 19.40 -10.31 0.15
C VAL A 101 18.93 -8.88 -0.11
N GLU A 102 19.44 -8.27 -1.16
CA GLU A 102 18.96 -7.00 -1.68
C GLU A 102 18.12 -7.21 -2.94
N VAL A 103 16.98 -6.53 -3.02
CA VAL A 103 16.11 -6.56 -4.21
C VAL A 103 15.72 -5.13 -4.58
N ASN A 104 15.85 -4.81 -5.88
CA ASN A 104 15.29 -3.62 -6.48
C ASN A 104 14.41 -4.05 -7.65
N ALA A 105 13.15 -3.62 -7.67
CA ALA A 105 12.22 -4.04 -8.70
C ALA A 105 11.28 -2.90 -9.12
N LYS A 106 10.90 -2.92 -10.40
CA LYS A 106 9.81 -2.11 -10.96
C LYS A 106 8.80 -3.04 -11.60
N ALA A 107 7.54 -2.79 -11.31
CA ALA A 107 6.44 -3.58 -11.82
C ALA A 107 5.25 -2.69 -12.19
N HIS A 108 4.36 -3.21 -13.02
CA HIS A 108 3.09 -2.57 -13.31
C HIS A 108 1.99 -3.63 -13.48
N GLY A 109 0.75 -3.21 -13.29
CA GLY A 109 -0.41 -4.10 -13.46
C GLY A 109 -1.66 -3.50 -12.86
N ALA A 110 -2.73 -4.28 -12.83
CA ALA A 110 -3.99 -3.87 -12.22
C ALA A 110 -3.81 -3.66 -10.70
N LEU A 111 -4.26 -2.52 -10.20
CA LEU A 111 -4.19 -2.21 -8.76
C LEU A 111 -4.98 -3.24 -7.93
N GLY A 112 -6.09 -3.75 -8.46
CA GLY A 112 -6.86 -4.82 -7.83
C GLY A 112 -6.04 -6.09 -7.63
N ASP A 113 -5.24 -6.51 -8.63
CA ASP A 113 -4.36 -7.67 -8.50
C ASP A 113 -3.24 -7.44 -7.47
N MET A 114 -2.70 -6.20 -7.40
CA MET A 114 -1.72 -5.84 -6.37
C MET A 114 -2.32 -5.94 -4.97
N LEU A 115 -3.55 -5.46 -4.76
CA LEU A 115 -4.26 -5.58 -3.50
C LEU A 115 -4.56 -7.05 -3.16
N ASN A 116 -5.07 -7.83 -4.09
CA ASN A 116 -5.34 -9.25 -3.89
C ASN A 116 -4.07 -10.02 -3.50
N LEU A 117 -2.94 -9.66 -4.09
CA LEU A 117 -1.66 -10.26 -3.77
C LEU A 117 -1.22 -9.90 -2.33
N VAL A 118 -1.38 -8.66 -1.91
CA VAL A 118 -1.13 -8.25 -0.52
C VAL A 118 -2.04 -9.01 0.44
N GLN A 119 -3.34 -9.03 0.19
CA GLN A 119 -4.36 -9.70 1.02
C GLN A 119 -4.12 -11.21 1.15
N GLY A 120 -3.71 -11.85 0.07
CA GLY A 120 -3.49 -13.30 -0.03
C GLY A 120 -2.12 -13.78 0.44
N SER A 121 -1.23 -12.88 0.88
CA SER A 121 0.16 -13.20 1.21
C SER A 121 0.57 -12.72 2.60
N ALA A 122 1.80 -13.03 3.00
CA ALA A 122 2.43 -12.52 4.23
C ALA A 122 2.49 -10.98 4.28
N LEU A 123 2.35 -10.30 3.13
CA LEU A 123 2.32 -8.83 3.05
C LEU A 123 1.11 -8.21 3.77
N SER A 124 0.00 -8.95 3.94
CA SER A 124 -1.18 -8.49 4.70
C SER A 124 -0.81 -8.12 6.15
N ALA A 125 0.04 -8.88 6.80
CA ALA A 125 0.52 -8.57 8.15
C ALA A 125 1.34 -7.28 8.20
N LEU A 126 2.13 -6.98 7.16
CA LEU A 126 2.92 -5.74 7.08
C LEU A 126 2.04 -4.48 6.96
N THR A 127 0.83 -4.62 6.43
CA THR A 127 -0.16 -3.52 6.36
C THR A 127 -1.10 -3.49 7.57
N ALA A 128 -0.81 -4.28 8.62
CA ALA A 128 -1.69 -4.47 9.78
C ALA A 128 -3.15 -4.75 9.37
N HIS A 129 -3.34 -5.51 8.28
CA HIS A 129 -4.64 -5.88 7.71
C HIS A 129 -5.52 -4.71 7.22
N ALA A 130 -4.96 -3.50 7.13
CA ALA A 130 -5.72 -2.30 6.72
C ALA A 130 -6.27 -2.38 5.29
N LEU A 131 -5.70 -3.22 4.44
CA LEU A 131 -6.10 -3.39 3.05
C LEU A 131 -6.94 -4.64 2.79
N ASP A 132 -7.24 -5.45 3.81
CA ASP A 132 -7.87 -6.77 3.62
C ASP A 132 -9.28 -6.71 3.01
N SER A 133 -10.01 -5.60 3.19
CA SER A 133 -11.35 -5.39 2.60
C SER A 133 -11.34 -4.49 1.38
N SER A 134 -10.16 -4.00 0.98
CA SER A 134 -10.06 -3.00 -0.10
C SER A 134 -10.28 -3.63 -1.48
N LYS A 135 -10.89 -2.85 -2.37
CA LYS A 135 -11.12 -3.19 -3.78
C LYS A 135 -10.64 -2.05 -4.66
N ALA A 136 -9.98 -2.38 -5.76
CA ALA A 136 -9.52 -1.36 -6.68
C ALA A 136 -9.61 -1.81 -8.14
N THR A 137 -9.62 -0.81 -9.04
CA THR A 137 -9.53 -1.00 -10.49
C THR A 137 -8.55 -0.01 -11.10
N GLY A 138 -8.20 -0.21 -12.35
CA GLY A 138 -7.20 0.59 -13.05
C GLY A 138 -5.78 0.09 -12.81
N ASN A 139 -4.85 0.57 -13.62
CA ASN A 139 -3.45 0.16 -13.57
C ASN A 139 -2.62 1.07 -12.65
N ALA A 140 -1.64 0.49 -12.01
CA ALA A 140 -0.67 1.20 -11.17
C ALA A 140 0.75 0.74 -11.49
N LYS A 141 1.73 1.56 -11.09
CA LYS A 141 3.16 1.22 -11.16
C LYS A 141 3.69 1.07 -9.74
N LEU A 142 4.52 0.06 -9.54
CA LEU A 142 5.18 -0.23 -8.28
C LEU A 142 6.69 -0.11 -8.47
N SER A 143 7.34 0.62 -7.58
CA SER A 143 8.80 0.57 -7.38
C SER A 143 9.06 0.02 -5.98
N LEU A 144 9.97 -0.94 -5.88
CA LEU A 144 10.21 -1.66 -4.63
C LEU A 144 11.71 -1.83 -4.40
N ARG A 145 12.13 -1.60 -3.17
CA ARG A 145 13.47 -1.92 -2.66
C ARG A 145 13.33 -2.70 -1.37
N LEU A 146 13.98 -3.85 -1.32
CA LEU A 146 14.00 -4.73 -0.17
C LEU A 146 15.44 -4.96 0.28
N HIS A 147 15.65 -4.99 1.59
CA HIS A 147 16.85 -5.49 2.23
C HIS A 147 16.41 -6.55 3.25
N LEU A 148 16.78 -7.79 3.01
CA LEU A 148 16.29 -8.96 3.73
C LEU A 148 17.47 -9.71 4.35
N PRO A 149 17.81 -9.47 5.63
CA PRO A 149 18.76 -10.29 6.36
C PRO A 149 18.09 -11.62 6.74
N THR A 150 18.40 -12.69 5.97
CA THR A 150 17.65 -13.96 6.05
C THR A 150 17.77 -14.68 7.40
N MET A 151 18.82 -14.39 8.16
CA MET A 151 18.97 -14.90 9.53
C MET A 151 18.24 -14.05 10.58
N HIS A 152 17.80 -12.84 10.21
CA HIS A 152 17.18 -11.87 11.09
C HIS A 152 16.06 -11.13 10.35
N MET A 153 15.03 -11.88 9.92
CA MET A 153 13.93 -11.35 9.10
C MET A 153 13.17 -10.19 9.78
N GLU A 154 13.23 -10.10 11.09
CA GLU A 154 12.68 -8.99 11.87
C GLU A 154 13.38 -7.63 11.61
N ARG A 155 14.58 -7.67 11.01
CA ARG A 155 15.35 -6.49 10.61
C ARG A 155 15.18 -6.13 9.13
N SER A 156 14.29 -6.81 8.44
CA SER A 156 14.00 -6.53 7.04
C SER A 156 13.57 -5.09 6.84
N LYS A 157 14.06 -4.47 5.76
CA LYS A 157 13.65 -3.13 5.35
C LYS A 157 12.95 -3.21 4.02
N VAL A 158 11.83 -2.54 3.96
CA VAL A 158 10.98 -2.43 2.78
C VAL A 158 10.79 -0.97 2.45
N GLN A 159 11.06 -0.57 1.23
CA GLN A 159 10.75 0.76 0.73
C GLN A 159 10.07 0.61 -0.62
N GLY A 160 8.96 1.27 -0.80
CA GLY A 160 8.25 1.21 -2.06
C GLY A 160 7.43 2.45 -2.35
N GLU A 161 7.04 2.54 -3.61
CA GLU A 161 6.15 3.58 -4.10
C GLU A 161 5.16 2.97 -5.09
N VAL A 162 3.88 3.27 -4.87
CA VAL A 162 2.80 2.98 -5.83
C VAL A 162 2.39 4.29 -6.47
N ALA A 163 2.55 4.38 -7.79
CA ALA A 163 2.07 5.51 -8.58
C ALA A 163 0.69 5.18 -9.15
N LEU A 164 -0.28 6.03 -8.82
CA LEU A 164 -1.70 5.92 -9.17
C LEU A 164 -2.02 6.87 -10.35
N ALA A 165 -2.78 6.40 -11.32
CA ALA A 165 -3.01 7.11 -12.58
C ALA A 165 -4.47 7.01 -13.06
N GLY A 166 -5.42 7.42 -12.21
CA GLY A 166 -6.85 7.39 -12.53
C GLY A 166 -7.57 6.15 -12.03
N ASN A 167 -7.06 5.55 -10.98
CA ASN A 167 -7.61 4.34 -10.37
C ASN A 167 -8.96 4.61 -9.67
N THR A 168 -9.70 3.54 -9.42
CA THR A 168 -10.81 3.54 -8.47
C THR A 168 -10.39 2.70 -7.27
N LEU A 169 -10.66 3.19 -6.07
CA LEU A 169 -10.34 2.51 -4.80
C LEU A 169 -11.51 2.64 -3.83
N GLN A 170 -11.97 1.53 -3.30
CA GLN A 170 -12.80 1.45 -2.11
C GLN A 170 -11.98 0.78 -1.01
N LEU A 171 -11.66 1.53 0.04
CA LEU A 171 -10.78 1.04 1.09
C LEU A 171 -11.49 0.04 2.02
N MET A 172 -12.74 0.36 2.36
CA MET A 172 -13.64 -0.48 3.17
C MET A 172 -15.06 -0.39 2.60
N PRO A 173 -15.94 -1.37 2.88
CA PRO A 173 -17.31 -1.41 2.32
C PRO A 173 -18.19 -0.21 2.67
N ASP A 174 -17.94 0.42 3.82
CA ASP A 174 -18.74 1.52 4.42
C ASP A 174 -18.09 2.89 4.27
N VAL A 175 -17.10 3.03 3.39
CA VAL A 175 -16.47 4.32 3.07
C VAL A 175 -16.69 4.69 1.61
N PRO A 176 -16.67 6.00 1.27
CA PRO A 176 -16.88 6.45 -0.10
C PRO A 176 -15.84 5.86 -1.05
N THR A 177 -16.30 5.47 -2.22
CA THR A 177 -15.43 5.07 -3.33
C THR A 177 -14.67 6.27 -3.87
N LEU A 178 -13.35 6.17 -3.91
CA LEU A 178 -12.46 7.13 -4.55
C LEU A 178 -12.32 6.77 -6.03
N SER A 179 -12.71 7.66 -6.91
CA SER A 179 -12.54 7.50 -8.36
C SER A 179 -11.53 8.51 -8.92
N GLN A 180 -10.98 8.25 -10.10
CA GLN A 180 -9.94 9.07 -10.73
C GLN A 180 -8.74 9.33 -9.80
N LEU A 181 -8.44 8.38 -8.94
CA LEU A 181 -7.38 8.46 -7.94
C LEU A 181 -6.01 8.60 -8.60
N ARG A 182 -5.27 9.64 -8.24
CA ARG A 182 -3.94 9.97 -8.78
C ARG A 182 -3.01 10.39 -7.65
N GLY A 183 -1.71 10.25 -7.87
CA GLY A 183 -0.68 10.60 -6.90
C GLY A 183 0.16 9.40 -6.52
N ASN A 184 0.99 9.55 -5.50
CA ASN A 184 1.93 8.52 -5.07
C ASN A 184 1.67 8.12 -3.62
N VAL A 185 1.76 6.83 -3.38
CA VAL A 185 1.76 6.23 -2.04
C VAL A 185 3.15 5.64 -1.81
N GLN A 186 3.93 6.28 -0.96
CA GLN A 186 5.20 5.75 -0.49
C GLN A 186 4.96 4.92 0.76
N PHE A 187 5.67 3.81 0.89
CA PHE A 187 5.54 2.92 2.05
C PHE A 187 6.88 2.33 2.46
N SER A 188 6.96 1.96 3.72
CA SER A 188 8.08 1.23 4.32
C SER A 188 7.56 0.20 5.32
N GLU A 189 8.46 -0.56 5.94
CA GLU A 189 8.14 -1.43 7.08
C GLU A 189 7.61 -0.67 8.30
N THR A 190 7.85 0.64 8.38
CA THR A 190 7.45 1.47 9.51
C THR A 190 6.26 2.39 9.25
N GLY A 191 5.76 2.45 8.02
CA GLY A 191 4.61 3.28 7.71
C GLY A 191 4.44 3.63 6.25
N PHE A 192 3.58 4.63 6.00
CA PHE A 192 3.29 5.09 4.65
C PHE A 192 3.15 6.63 4.61
N GLN A 193 3.30 7.18 3.41
CA GLN A 193 3.13 8.60 3.13
C GLN A 193 2.35 8.78 1.83
N LEU A 194 1.29 9.59 1.88
CA LEU A 194 0.51 10.01 0.72
C LEU A 194 1.09 11.31 0.16
N SER A 195 1.44 11.32 -1.11
CA SER A 195 2.04 12.48 -1.77
C SER A 195 1.26 12.87 -3.03
N GLY A 196 0.70 14.08 -3.02
CA GLY A 196 -0.07 14.62 -4.13
C GLY A 196 -1.31 13.80 -4.49
N VAL A 197 -1.91 13.12 -3.52
CA VAL A 197 -3.06 12.24 -3.76
C VAL A 197 -4.31 13.06 -3.97
N GLN A 198 -4.95 12.88 -5.12
CA GLN A 198 -6.18 13.51 -5.54
C GLN A 198 -7.15 12.47 -6.08
N ALA A 199 -8.43 12.67 -5.87
CA ALA A 199 -9.49 11.79 -6.35
C ALA A 199 -10.80 12.54 -6.50
N LYS A 200 -11.85 11.82 -6.91
CA LYS A 200 -13.24 12.24 -6.77
C LYS A 200 -13.96 11.34 -5.76
N ALA A 201 -14.69 11.96 -4.85
CA ALA A 201 -15.55 11.29 -3.88
C ALA A 201 -16.78 12.17 -3.58
N LEU A 202 -17.91 11.56 -3.29
CA LEU A 202 -19.16 12.27 -2.96
C LEU A 202 -19.55 13.33 -3.99
N GLY A 203 -19.24 13.09 -5.26
CA GLY A 203 -19.56 13.97 -6.38
C GLY A 203 -18.63 15.16 -6.60
N GLY A 204 -17.59 15.35 -5.79
CA GLY A 204 -16.63 16.45 -5.90
C GLY A 204 -15.18 15.99 -5.87
N ASP A 205 -14.28 16.94 -6.05
CA ASP A 205 -12.84 16.70 -5.97
C ASP A 205 -12.40 16.61 -4.51
N VAL A 206 -11.46 15.71 -4.24
CA VAL A 206 -10.85 15.51 -2.92
C VAL A 206 -9.33 15.48 -3.03
N ARG A 207 -8.67 16.06 -2.04
CA ARG A 207 -7.23 15.99 -1.83
C ARG A 207 -6.96 15.26 -0.53
N ILE A 208 -6.04 14.31 -0.57
CA ILE A 208 -5.71 13.44 0.55
C ILE A 208 -4.22 13.57 0.83
N GLU A 209 -3.88 13.92 2.06
CA GLU A 209 -2.50 14.10 2.52
C GLU A 209 -2.30 13.44 3.86
N GLY A 210 -1.05 13.09 4.17
CA GLY A 210 -0.69 12.51 5.45
C GLY A 210 -0.13 11.11 5.31
N GLY A 211 -0.14 10.37 6.39
CA GLY A 211 0.44 9.04 6.42
C GLY A 211 0.64 8.52 7.83
N MET A 212 1.45 7.49 7.93
CA MET A 212 1.93 6.92 9.19
C MET A 212 3.42 7.23 9.30
N LYS A 213 3.81 7.96 10.34
CA LYS A 213 5.20 8.25 10.65
C LYS A 213 5.64 7.40 11.85
N PRO A 214 6.91 6.96 11.90
CA PRO A 214 7.46 6.37 13.11
C PRO A 214 7.23 7.35 14.27
N ALA A 215 6.67 6.88 15.36
CA ALA A 215 6.41 7.69 16.53
C ALA A 215 7.76 8.11 17.15
N ALA A 216 8.15 9.36 16.96
CA ALA A 216 9.27 9.96 17.71
C ALA A 216 8.82 10.39 19.11
N ASP A 217 7.51 10.55 19.32
CA ASP A 217 6.86 10.94 20.55
C ASP A 217 5.55 10.17 20.71
N ALA A 218 5.34 9.56 21.88
CA ALA A 218 4.14 8.77 22.19
C ALA A 218 2.83 9.61 22.17
N ALA A 219 2.94 10.95 22.26
CA ALA A 219 1.80 11.85 22.16
C ALA A 219 1.33 12.07 20.71
N THR A 220 2.16 11.74 19.71
CA THR A 220 1.80 11.93 18.30
C THR A 220 1.11 10.68 17.76
N PRO A 221 -0.10 10.78 17.19
CA PRO A 221 -0.76 9.64 16.59
C PRO A 221 0.07 9.06 15.46
N PRO A 222 0.27 7.73 15.40
CA PRO A 222 1.09 7.11 14.37
C PRO A 222 0.50 7.27 12.96
N VAL A 223 -0.83 7.36 12.83
CA VAL A 223 -1.50 7.64 11.56
C VAL A 223 -2.22 8.98 11.65
N GLN A 224 -1.94 9.85 10.70
CA GLN A 224 -2.66 11.11 10.49
C GLN A 224 -2.92 11.30 9.01
N VAL A 225 -4.19 11.31 8.62
CA VAL A 225 -4.63 11.59 7.26
C VAL A 225 -5.62 12.74 7.27
N ARG A 226 -5.40 13.71 6.39
CA ARG A 226 -6.30 14.82 6.15
C ARG A 226 -6.88 14.70 4.75
N VAL A 227 -8.18 14.92 4.66
CA VAL A 227 -8.92 14.97 3.41
C VAL A 227 -9.63 16.30 3.34
N ASP A 228 -9.36 17.07 2.28
CA ASP A 228 -10.07 18.31 1.98
C ASP A 228 -10.84 18.08 0.67
N GLY A 229 -12.14 18.33 0.66
CA GLY A 229 -12.97 18.01 -0.49
C GLY A 229 -14.24 18.85 -0.62
N VAL A 230 -14.95 18.55 -1.71
CA VAL A 230 -16.29 19.09 -1.98
C VAL A 230 -17.26 17.90 -2.04
N ALA A 231 -18.36 17.99 -1.31
CA ALA A 231 -19.48 17.05 -1.43
C ALA A 231 -20.65 17.72 -2.12
N THR A 232 -21.22 17.04 -3.10
CA THR A 232 -22.44 17.49 -3.78
C THR A 232 -23.66 16.73 -3.25
N ALA A 233 -24.81 17.36 -3.23
CA ALA A 233 -26.05 16.70 -2.84
C ALA A 233 -26.34 15.44 -3.69
N GLN A 234 -26.00 15.48 -4.99
CA GLN A 234 -26.12 14.32 -5.87
C GLN A 234 -25.12 13.22 -5.48
N GLY A 235 -23.85 13.58 -5.27
CA GLY A 235 -22.82 12.61 -4.87
C GLY A 235 -23.13 11.92 -3.54
N LEU A 236 -23.74 12.67 -2.59
CA LEU A 236 -24.22 12.09 -1.35
C LEU A 236 -25.37 11.08 -1.57
N ARG A 237 -26.35 11.41 -2.45
CA ARG A 237 -27.43 10.48 -2.82
C ARG A 237 -26.93 9.20 -3.50
N ASP A 238 -25.84 9.33 -4.29
CA ASP A 238 -25.28 8.23 -5.06
C ASP A 238 -24.32 7.35 -4.25
N ALA A 239 -23.96 7.77 -3.02
CA ALA A 239 -23.08 7.03 -2.12
C ALA A 239 -23.81 5.83 -1.47
N LYS A 240 -24.09 4.80 -2.27
CA LYS A 240 -24.88 3.62 -1.86
C LYS A 240 -24.20 2.81 -0.74
N GLU A 241 -22.88 2.88 -0.66
CA GLU A 241 -22.08 2.28 0.40
C GLU A 241 -22.29 2.94 1.77
N MET A 242 -22.87 4.14 1.80
CA MET A 242 -23.14 4.92 3.01
C MET A 242 -24.63 5.27 3.07
N SER A 243 -25.47 4.30 3.41
CA SER A 243 -26.94 4.40 3.35
C SER A 243 -27.52 5.61 4.09
N GLU A 244 -26.94 5.95 5.25
CA GLU A 244 -27.39 7.10 6.08
C GLU A 244 -27.07 8.43 5.37
N LEU A 245 -25.89 8.56 4.76
CA LEU A 245 -25.52 9.73 3.97
C LEU A 245 -26.36 9.84 2.70
N ALA A 246 -26.65 8.73 2.03
CA ALA A 246 -27.54 8.71 0.88
C ALA A 246 -28.96 9.15 1.24
N ALA A 247 -29.48 8.77 2.40
CA ALA A 247 -30.76 9.21 2.91
C ALA A 247 -30.78 10.73 3.20
N LEU A 248 -29.75 11.24 3.87
CA LEU A 248 -29.59 12.69 4.09
C LEU A 248 -29.50 13.47 2.78
N GLY A 249 -28.80 12.95 1.79
CA GLY A 249 -28.64 13.58 0.48
C GLY A 249 -29.98 13.90 -0.23
N LYS A 250 -31.07 13.21 0.12
CA LYS A 250 -32.41 13.50 -0.41
C LYS A 250 -32.97 14.87 0.04
N HIS A 251 -32.48 15.33 1.18
CA HIS A 251 -32.89 16.62 1.77
C HIS A 251 -31.87 17.74 1.51
N LEU A 252 -30.88 17.49 0.65
CA LEU A 252 -29.81 18.43 0.35
C LEU A 252 -29.87 18.89 -1.10
N GLN A 253 -29.46 20.14 -1.35
CA GLN A 253 -29.27 20.72 -2.68
C GLN A 253 -27.98 21.54 -2.72
N GLY A 254 -27.30 21.54 -3.88
CA GLY A 254 -26.02 22.26 -4.05
C GLY A 254 -24.80 21.44 -3.65
N GLN A 255 -23.78 22.11 -3.16
CA GLN A 255 -22.51 21.52 -2.78
C GLN A 255 -21.85 22.29 -1.63
N ALA A 256 -21.02 21.64 -0.82
CA ALA A 256 -20.26 22.30 0.23
C ALA A 256 -18.85 21.71 0.32
N ARG A 257 -17.93 22.52 0.84
CA ARG A 257 -16.59 22.07 1.19
C ARG A 257 -16.62 21.36 2.53
N TYR A 258 -15.78 20.36 2.69
CA TYR A 258 -15.56 19.68 3.96
C TYR A 258 -14.07 19.38 4.18
N GLY A 259 -13.67 19.35 5.44
CA GLY A 259 -12.40 18.84 5.90
C GLY A 259 -12.62 17.62 6.78
N LEU A 260 -11.89 16.54 6.53
CA LEU A 260 -11.91 15.33 7.32
C LEU A 260 -10.51 15.07 7.86
N GLN A 261 -10.41 14.81 9.17
CA GLN A 261 -9.18 14.34 9.80
C GLN A 261 -9.39 12.94 10.35
N ILE A 262 -8.49 12.05 10.00
CA ILE A 262 -8.44 10.68 10.51
C ILE A 262 -7.13 10.54 11.29
N LYS A 263 -7.25 10.16 12.56
CA LYS A 263 -6.12 9.84 13.42
C LYS A 263 -6.31 8.42 13.93
N VAL A 264 -5.24 7.65 13.98
CA VAL A 264 -5.28 6.32 14.60
C VAL A 264 -4.23 6.28 15.68
N LEU A 265 -4.67 6.16 16.92
CA LEU A 265 -3.81 6.04 18.10
C LEU A 265 -4.10 4.72 18.80
N HIS A 266 -3.08 3.89 19.00
CA HIS A 266 -3.22 2.56 19.63
C HIS A 266 -4.34 1.71 18.98
N SER A 267 -4.39 1.71 17.63
CA SER A 267 -5.41 1.02 16.83
C SER A 267 -6.85 1.53 17.02
N VAL A 268 -7.05 2.67 17.70
CA VAL A 268 -8.34 3.32 17.85
C VAL A 268 -8.46 4.47 16.85
N PRO A 269 -9.39 4.40 15.90
CA PRO A 269 -9.61 5.48 14.94
C PRO A 269 -10.43 6.62 15.58
N GLU A 270 -9.94 7.84 15.39
CA GLU A 270 -10.65 9.08 15.65
C GLU A 270 -10.90 9.78 14.32
N ILE A 271 -12.14 10.12 14.06
CA ILE A 271 -12.56 10.79 12.83
C ILE A 271 -13.23 12.11 13.20
N SER A 272 -12.76 13.20 12.60
CA SER A 272 -13.33 14.53 12.76
C SER A 272 -13.64 15.13 11.42
N LEU A 273 -14.90 15.41 11.15
CA LEU A 273 -15.38 16.07 9.95
C LEU A 273 -15.86 17.48 10.30
N GLN A 274 -15.52 18.45 9.46
CA GLN A 274 -15.90 19.84 9.60
C GLN A 274 -16.37 20.41 8.26
N SER A 275 -17.42 21.23 8.29
CA SER A 275 -17.93 21.97 7.13
C SER A 275 -18.66 23.23 7.64
N ASP A 276 -18.67 24.28 6.85
CA ASP A 276 -19.55 25.45 7.07
C ASP A 276 -20.85 25.34 6.29
N LEU A 277 -21.03 24.30 5.52
CA LEU A 277 -22.16 24.00 4.65
C LEU A 277 -22.52 25.14 3.69
N GLN A 278 -21.64 26.10 3.45
CA GLN A 278 -21.88 27.17 2.49
C GLN A 278 -21.97 26.60 1.07
N GLY A 279 -23.00 26.99 0.35
CA GLY A 279 -23.32 26.48 -0.99
C GLY A 279 -24.23 25.25 -0.99
N MET A 280 -24.57 24.68 0.20
CA MET A 280 -25.50 23.56 0.33
C MET A 280 -26.74 23.97 1.10
N ALA A 281 -27.90 23.85 0.49
CA ALA A 281 -29.19 24.01 1.19
C ALA A 281 -29.61 22.72 1.89
N VAL A 282 -30.21 22.85 3.07
CA VAL A 282 -30.79 21.76 3.84
C VAL A 282 -32.31 21.94 3.88
N MET A 283 -33.01 21.06 3.19
CA MET A 283 -34.48 21.11 2.98
C MET A 283 -35.22 20.37 4.10
N LEU A 284 -34.93 20.75 5.33
CA LEU A 284 -35.60 20.23 6.54
C LEU A 284 -36.39 21.36 7.21
N PRO A 285 -37.40 21.03 8.06
CA PRO A 285 -38.09 22.03 8.88
C PRO A 285 -37.15 22.76 9.84
N ALA A 286 -37.50 23.98 10.23
CA ALA A 286 -36.78 24.69 11.28
C ALA A 286 -36.78 23.84 12.58
N PRO A 287 -35.68 23.83 13.33
CA PRO A 287 -34.48 24.65 13.21
C PRO A 287 -33.37 24.05 12.30
N LEU A 288 -33.60 22.89 11.68
CA LEU A 288 -32.59 22.14 10.92
C LEU A 288 -32.41 22.63 9.47
N GLY A 289 -33.43 23.35 8.96
CA GLY A 289 -33.40 23.89 7.61
C GLY A 289 -32.41 25.04 7.43
N LYS A 290 -31.81 25.16 6.24
CA LYS A 290 -30.79 26.15 5.92
C LYS A 290 -30.80 26.50 4.43
N ALA A 291 -30.74 27.79 4.10
CA ALA A 291 -30.56 28.26 2.72
C ALA A 291 -29.09 28.02 2.24
N ALA A 292 -28.89 27.94 0.91
CA ALA A 292 -27.57 27.66 0.35
C ALA A 292 -26.55 28.76 0.61
N ASP A 293 -27.01 30.02 0.59
CA ASP A 293 -26.19 31.23 0.77
C ASP A 293 -25.81 31.54 2.22
N SER A 294 -26.47 30.87 3.18
CA SER A 294 -26.11 31.00 4.59
C SER A 294 -25.02 30.00 4.99
N SER A 295 -24.21 30.35 5.98
CA SER A 295 -23.22 29.45 6.60
C SER A 295 -23.80 28.81 7.86
N LEU A 296 -23.49 27.53 8.07
CA LEU A 296 -23.86 26.79 9.26
C LEU A 296 -22.75 25.81 9.60
N ALA A 297 -22.16 25.99 10.77
CA ALA A 297 -21.07 25.12 11.19
C ALA A 297 -21.58 23.70 11.47
N LEU A 298 -21.00 22.73 10.79
CA LEU A 298 -21.20 21.31 11.04
C LEU A 298 -19.91 20.71 11.54
N ARG A 299 -19.93 20.03 12.69
CA ARG A 299 -18.85 19.19 13.18
C ARG A 299 -19.40 17.81 13.53
N VAL A 300 -18.73 16.79 13.02
CA VAL A 300 -19.04 15.40 13.36
C VAL A 300 -17.76 14.75 13.85
N ASN A 301 -17.78 14.25 15.07
CA ASN A 301 -16.67 13.50 15.64
C ASN A 301 -17.14 12.07 15.92
N ARG A 302 -16.32 11.11 15.50
CA ARG A 302 -16.49 9.70 15.86
C ARG A 302 -15.26 9.27 16.63
N THR A 303 -15.46 8.80 17.84
CA THR A 303 -14.43 8.22 18.69
C THR A 303 -14.88 6.87 19.21
N VAL A 304 -13.95 5.92 19.32
CA VAL A 304 -14.18 4.64 19.98
C VAL A 304 -13.51 4.70 21.34
N PRO A 305 -14.26 4.72 22.46
CA PRO A 305 -13.66 4.79 23.79
C PRO A 305 -12.78 3.56 24.05
N ALA A 306 -11.55 3.77 24.48
CA ALA A 306 -10.58 2.70 24.74
C ALA A 306 -10.99 1.73 25.88
N VAL A 307 -11.98 2.08 26.69
CA VAL A 307 -12.37 1.38 27.92
C VAL A 307 -13.78 0.75 27.83
N ALA A 308 -14.57 1.05 26.80
CA ALA A 308 -15.93 0.52 26.68
C ALA A 308 -15.93 -0.96 26.21
N LYS A 309 -16.51 -1.84 27.00
CA LYS A 309 -16.85 -3.21 26.59
C LYS A 309 -18.40 -3.37 26.69
N PRO A 310 -19.12 -3.63 25.57
CA PRO A 310 -18.61 -3.73 24.17
C PRO A 310 -18.13 -2.38 23.64
N LEU A 311 -17.22 -2.44 22.63
CA LEU A 311 -16.78 -1.25 21.91
C LEU A 311 -17.99 -0.56 21.27
N THR A 312 -18.35 0.62 21.77
CA THR A 312 -19.46 1.42 21.26
C THR A 312 -18.91 2.67 20.59
N ASP A 313 -19.31 2.89 19.35
CA ASP A 313 -19.00 4.13 18.65
C ASP A 313 -19.72 5.29 19.31
N GLN A 314 -18.99 6.35 19.63
CA GLN A 314 -19.58 7.61 20.09
C GLN A 314 -19.56 8.63 18.96
N PHE A 315 -20.73 9.13 18.62
CA PHE A 315 -20.90 10.19 17.63
C PHE A 315 -21.27 11.49 18.34
N GLY A 316 -20.45 12.51 18.17
CA GLY A 316 -20.77 13.86 18.55
C GLY A 316 -21.12 14.66 17.28
N VAL A 317 -22.33 15.22 17.23
CA VAL A 317 -22.75 16.11 16.15
C VAL A 317 -23.03 17.48 16.74
N GLN A 318 -22.34 18.49 16.21
CA GLN A 318 -22.59 19.89 16.55
C GLN A 318 -23.14 20.57 15.30
N TRP A 319 -24.30 21.18 15.45
CA TRP A 319 -25.04 21.87 14.41
C TRP A 319 -25.31 23.31 14.85
N GLY A 320 -24.68 24.28 14.14
CA GLY A 320 -24.81 25.72 14.46
C GLY A 320 -23.71 26.28 15.31
#